data_24facf66e1ef7c27f458dac53a931abc
#
_entry.id   24facf66e1ef7c27f458dac53a931abc
#
_cell.length_a   1.000
_cell.length_b   1.000
_cell.length_c   1.000
_cell.angle_alpha   90.00
_cell.angle_beta   90.00
_cell.angle_gamma   90.00
#
_symmetry.space_group_name_H-M   'P 1'
#
loop_
_entity.id
_entity.type
_entity.pdbx_description
1 polymer ?
#
loop_
_entity_poly.entity_id
_entity_poly.type
_entity_poly.pdbx_seq_one_letter_code
_entity_poly.pdbx_strand_id
1 'polypeptide(L)'
;MENTKELERLIVASNNKNKLREFDAILGHLYSVVSMRDAGVDADIEENGVTFEENALIKAQYVMEKTGCAAIADDSGLEVDALNGAPGVYSARYCGRHGDDEANNDLLLENLKDVPAPRTGRYVAAIALVRPSKAPIVRRGTCDGEILFERRGQGGFGYDPLFQCETGETFAEVSMETKNAISHRKRGIVAVLEELSKEQA
;
A
#
# COMPACT_ATOMS: atom_id res chain seq x y z
N MET A 1 -26.86 2.29 -29.66
CA MET A 1 -25.51 2.86 -29.37
C MET A 1 -25.40 2.84 -27.86
N GLU A 2 -24.64 1.88 -27.34
CA GLU A 2 -24.33 1.86 -25.92
C GLU A 2 -23.49 3.09 -25.62
N ASN A 3 -23.97 3.90 -24.70
CA ASN A 3 -23.29 5.08 -24.20
C ASN A 3 -22.20 4.56 -23.25
N THR A 4 -21.02 4.21 -23.77
CA THR A 4 -19.87 3.86 -22.97
C THR A 4 -19.48 5.10 -22.17
N LYS A 5 -19.97 5.17 -20.93
CA LYS A 5 -19.58 6.23 -19.99
C LYS A 5 -18.07 6.14 -19.83
N GLU A 6 -17.36 7.15 -20.29
CA GLU A 6 -15.91 7.24 -20.11
C GLU A 6 -15.61 7.22 -18.61
N LEU A 7 -14.73 6.32 -18.18
CA LEU A 7 -14.37 6.18 -16.77
C LEU A 7 -13.65 7.45 -16.30
N GLU A 8 -14.03 7.93 -15.12
CA GLU A 8 -13.36 9.06 -14.48
C GLU A 8 -11.88 8.74 -14.22
N ARG A 9 -11.01 9.70 -14.52
CA ARG A 9 -9.57 9.56 -14.33
C ARG A 9 -9.22 9.64 -12.86
N LEU A 10 -8.49 8.65 -12.35
CA LEU A 10 -7.94 8.62 -10.99
C LEU A 10 -6.43 8.47 -11.05
N ILE A 11 -5.71 9.45 -10.49
CA ILE A 11 -4.26 9.43 -10.51
C ILE A 11 -3.72 8.76 -9.24
N VAL A 12 -2.92 7.72 -9.42
CA VAL A 12 -2.21 7.08 -8.31
C VAL A 12 -0.90 7.82 -8.06
N ALA A 13 -0.77 8.39 -6.86
CA ALA A 13 0.42 9.14 -6.42
C ALA A 13 1.58 8.18 -6.08
N SER A 14 1.98 7.38 -7.06
CA SER A 14 3.08 6.42 -6.97
C SER A 14 3.66 6.12 -8.34
N ASN A 15 4.97 5.83 -8.38
CA ASN A 15 5.67 5.28 -9.53
C ASN A 15 6.04 3.80 -9.32
N ASN A 16 5.68 3.20 -8.18
CA ASN A 16 5.90 1.79 -7.90
C ASN A 16 4.97 0.92 -8.75
N LYS A 17 5.56 0.20 -9.71
CA LYS A 17 4.82 -0.64 -10.67
C LYS A 17 3.97 -1.73 -10.01
N ASN A 18 4.40 -2.27 -8.88
CA ASN A 18 3.65 -3.29 -8.16
C ASN A 18 2.41 -2.68 -7.51
N LYS A 19 2.55 -1.53 -6.85
CA LYS A 19 1.41 -0.79 -6.31
C LYS A 19 0.41 -0.40 -7.40
N LEU A 20 0.90 0.12 -8.53
CA LEU A 20 0.05 0.50 -9.66
C LEU A 20 -0.78 -0.68 -10.18
N ARG A 21 -0.17 -1.88 -10.32
CA ARG A 21 -0.89 -3.09 -10.74
C ARG A 21 -1.98 -3.49 -9.74
N GLU A 22 -1.70 -3.40 -8.44
CA GLU A 22 -2.69 -3.69 -7.40
C GLU A 22 -3.84 -2.68 -7.42
N PHE A 23 -3.56 -1.38 -7.59
CA PHE A 23 -4.59 -0.34 -7.74
C PHE A 23 -5.45 -0.57 -8.98
N ASP A 24 -4.83 -0.86 -10.12
CA ASP A 24 -5.55 -1.12 -11.37
C ASP A 24 -6.43 -2.37 -11.28
N ALA A 25 -5.92 -3.45 -10.69
CA ALA A 25 -6.69 -4.67 -10.46
C ALA A 25 -7.92 -4.45 -9.55
N ILE A 26 -7.85 -3.51 -8.61
CA ILE A 26 -8.94 -3.23 -7.66
C ILE A 26 -9.89 -2.16 -8.18
N LEU A 27 -9.38 -1.11 -8.84
CA LEU A 27 -10.13 0.09 -9.21
C LEU A 27 -10.36 0.24 -10.71
N GLY A 28 -9.66 -0.49 -11.58
CA GLY A 28 -9.70 -0.32 -13.04
C GLY A 28 -11.07 -0.56 -13.68
N HIS A 29 -12.00 -1.23 -12.95
CA HIS A 29 -13.40 -1.37 -13.40
C HIS A 29 -14.28 -0.18 -13.04
N LEU A 30 -13.82 0.74 -12.17
CA LEU A 30 -14.53 1.94 -11.71
C LEU A 30 -13.92 3.24 -12.26
N TYR A 31 -12.60 3.25 -12.47
CA TYR A 31 -11.81 4.42 -12.84
C TYR A 31 -10.81 4.10 -13.94
N SER A 32 -10.47 5.11 -14.73
CA SER A 32 -9.26 5.09 -15.56
C SER A 32 -8.05 5.38 -14.67
N VAL A 33 -7.37 4.32 -14.21
CA VAL A 33 -6.23 4.40 -13.29
C VAL A 33 -4.99 4.84 -14.05
N VAL A 34 -4.33 5.91 -13.60
CA VAL A 34 -3.17 6.51 -14.25
C VAL A 34 -2.06 6.73 -13.21
N SER A 35 -0.81 6.45 -13.56
CA SER A 35 0.31 6.78 -12.68
C SER A 35 0.54 8.29 -12.59
N MET A 36 1.15 8.77 -11.49
CA MET A 36 1.50 10.19 -11.40
C MET A 36 2.45 10.62 -12.52
N ARG A 37 3.37 9.75 -12.96
CA ARG A 37 4.28 10.04 -14.07
C ARG A 37 3.54 10.19 -15.39
N ASP A 38 2.60 9.29 -15.71
CA ASP A 38 1.77 9.38 -16.92
C ASP A 38 0.82 10.56 -16.90
N ALA A 39 0.53 11.09 -15.70
CA ALA A 39 -0.21 12.32 -15.49
C ALA A 39 0.66 13.59 -15.58
N GLY A 40 1.95 13.45 -15.90
CA GLY A 40 2.89 14.56 -16.05
C GLY A 40 3.53 15.04 -14.73
N VAL A 41 3.39 14.29 -13.65
CA VAL A 41 4.02 14.59 -12.35
C VAL A 41 5.22 13.66 -12.17
N ASP A 42 6.41 14.16 -12.50
CA ASP A 42 7.69 13.47 -12.29
C ASP A 42 8.42 14.14 -11.11
N ALA A 43 8.02 13.74 -9.91
CA ALA A 43 8.58 14.28 -8.66
C ALA A 43 8.85 13.15 -7.68
N ASP A 44 9.88 13.35 -6.86
CA ASP A 44 10.10 12.57 -5.65
C ASP A 44 9.42 13.33 -4.49
N ILE A 45 8.29 12.81 -4.03
CA ILE A 45 7.48 13.46 -3.00
C ILE A 45 8.07 13.13 -1.65
N GLU A 46 8.53 14.15 -0.93
CA GLU A 46 9.10 13.97 0.40
C GLU A 46 8.03 13.47 1.39
N GLU A 47 8.26 12.29 1.96
CA GLU A 47 7.42 11.66 2.97
C GLU A 47 7.97 12.00 4.37
N ASN A 48 7.59 13.17 4.90
CA ASN A 48 8.03 13.67 6.20
C ASN A 48 6.98 13.50 7.31
N GLY A 49 5.88 12.82 7.03
CA GLY A 49 4.88 12.44 8.01
C GLY A 49 5.41 11.38 8.98
N VAL A 50 4.85 11.38 10.20
CA VAL A 50 5.19 10.41 11.25
C VAL A 50 4.26 9.21 11.29
N THR A 51 3.20 9.24 10.48
CA THR A 51 2.22 8.15 10.32
C THR A 51 2.05 7.79 8.84
N PHE A 52 1.57 6.58 8.57
CA PHE A 52 1.20 6.17 7.22
C PHE A 52 0.11 7.08 6.62
N GLU A 53 -0.85 7.49 7.46
CA GLU A 53 -1.96 8.36 7.06
C GLU A 53 -1.46 9.74 6.59
N GLU A 54 -0.52 10.34 7.33
CA GLU A 54 0.09 11.61 6.96
C GLU A 54 0.84 11.51 5.64
N ASN A 55 1.68 10.49 5.46
CA ASN A 55 2.44 10.30 4.23
C ASN A 55 1.53 10.04 3.03
N ALA A 56 0.50 9.20 3.17
CA ALA A 56 -0.49 8.98 2.11
C ALA A 56 -1.19 10.28 1.73
N LEU A 57 -1.60 11.08 2.72
CA LEU A 57 -2.27 12.36 2.48
C LEU A 57 -1.35 13.35 1.77
N ILE A 58 -0.10 13.51 2.20
CA ILE A 58 0.91 14.37 1.57
C ILE A 58 1.05 14.02 0.08
N LYS A 59 1.21 12.74 -0.23
CA LYS A 59 1.36 12.26 -1.63
C LYS A 59 0.13 12.57 -2.48
N ALA A 60 -1.07 12.24 -1.98
CA ALA A 60 -2.30 12.46 -2.74
C ALA A 60 -2.59 13.95 -2.95
N GLN A 61 -2.38 14.79 -1.93
CA GLN A 61 -2.55 16.24 -2.03
C GLN A 61 -1.60 16.85 -3.05
N TYR A 62 -0.32 16.49 -2.99
CA TYR A 62 0.67 16.99 -3.94
C TYR A 62 0.27 16.72 -5.40
N VAL A 63 -0.15 15.49 -5.70
CA VAL A 63 -0.53 15.11 -7.06
C VAL A 63 -1.82 15.78 -7.49
N MET A 64 -2.82 15.89 -6.61
CA MET A 64 -4.07 16.59 -6.88
C MET A 64 -3.82 18.09 -7.17
N GLU A 65 -2.97 18.77 -6.39
CA GLU A 65 -2.63 20.17 -6.60
C GLU A 65 -1.90 20.42 -7.92
N LYS A 66 -1.02 19.49 -8.34
CA LYS A 66 -0.27 19.59 -9.61
C LYS A 66 -1.14 19.33 -10.83
N THR A 67 -2.14 18.46 -10.71
CA THR A 67 -2.93 17.99 -11.87
C THR A 67 -4.34 18.56 -11.94
N GLY A 68 -4.87 19.07 -10.82
CA GLY A 68 -6.27 19.46 -10.69
C GLY A 68 -7.26 18.29 -10.77
N CYS A 69 -6.78 17.04 -10.73
CA CYS A 69 -7.59 15.83 -10.83
C CYS A 69 -7.65 15.08 -9.49
N ALA A 70 -8.64 14.19 -9.35
CA ALA A 70 -8.68 13.29 -8.21
C ALA A 70 -7.41 12.44 -8.15
N ALA A 71 -6.82 12.35 -6.95
CA ALA A 71 -5.61 11.57 -6.69
C ALA A 71 -5.80 10.63 -5.51
N ILE A 72 -5.26 9.43 -5.64
CA ILE A 72 -5.22 8.43 -4.58
C ILE A 72 -3.77 8.05 -4.28
N ALA A 73 -3.44 7.94 -3.01
CA ALA A 73 -2.13 7.48 -2.57
C ALA A 73 -2.26 6.36 -1.57
N ASP A 74 -1.21 5.55 -1.51
CA ASP A 74 -1.01 4.61 -0.42
C ASP A 74 0.34 4.88 0.24
N ASP A 75 0.34 4.87 1.56
CA ASP A 75 1.55 4.63 2.34
C ASP A 75 1.38 3.35 3.13
N SER A 76 2.36 2.46 3.04
CA SER A 76 2.22 1.09 3.51
C SER A 76 3.52 0.52 4.04
N GLY A 77 3.41 -0.36 5.00
CA GLY A 77 4.56 -1.03 5.60
C GLY A 77 4.15 -2.21 6.45
N LEU A 78 5.16 -2.77 7.10
CA LEU A 78 5.05 -3.88 8.02
C LEU A 78 5.18 -3.37 9.47
N GLU A 79 4.27 -3.75 10.33
CA GLU A 79 4.36 -3.58 11.77
C GLU A 79 4.54 -4.94 12.42
N VAL A 80 5.59 -5.11 13.26
CA VAL A 80 5.88 -6.35 13.98
C VAL A 80 5.77 -6.12 15.48
N ASP A 81 4.95 -6.90 16.16
CA ASP A 81 4.60 -6.68 17.57
C ASP A 81 5.82 -6.79 18.48
N ALA A 82 6.68 -7.79 18.26
CA ALA A 82 7.91 -7.99 19.02
C ALA A 82 8.96 -6.86 18.86
N LEU A 83 8.80 -6.04 17.80
CA LEU A 83 9.65 -4.88 17.53
C LEU A 83 8.95 -3.54 17.83
N ASN A 84 7.88 -3.56 18.65
CA ASN A 84 7.08 -2.38 19.00
C ASN A 84 6.56 -1.62 17.76
N GLY A 85 6.14 -2.36 16.73
CA GLY A 85 5.63 -1.81 15.48
C GLY A 85 6.69 -1.48 14.42
N ALA A 86 7.99 -1.64 14.71
CA ALA A 86 8.99 -1.52 13.66
C ALA A 86 8.87 -2.67 12.64
N PRO A 87 9.23 -2.43 11.37
CA PRO A 87 9.78 -1.23 10.73
C PRO A 87 8.81 -0.04 10.60
N GLY A 88 7.46 -0.23 10.58
CA GLY A 88 6.47 0.83 10.49
C GLY A 88 6.66 1.70 9.25
N VAL A 89 6.59 3.02 9.38
CA VAL A 89 6.76 3.99 8.27
C VAL A 89 8.16 3.93 7.61
N TYR A 90 9.11 3.25 8.23
CA TYR A 90 10.45 3.05 7.68
C TYR A 90 10.59 1.77 6.86
N SER A 91 9.50 1.04 6.59
CA SER A 91 9.52 -0.28 5.94
C SER A 91 10.33 -0.31 4.65
N ALA A 92 10.19 0.67 3.78
CA ALA A 92 10.90 0.72 2.50
C ALA A 92 12.40 1.06 2.62
N ARG A 93 12.84 1.53 3.79
CA ARG A 93 14.22 1.97 4.06
C ARG A 93 14.75 1.48 5.41
N TYR A 94 14.26 0.36 5.89
CA TYR A 94 14.56 -0.18 7.21
C TYR A 94 16.06 -0.44 7.43
N CYS A 95 16.76 -0.91 6.41
CA CYS A 95 18.21 -1.10 6.41
C CYS A 95 19.01 0.21 6.17
N GLY A 96 18.35 1.37 6.07
CA GLY A 96 18.96 2.66 5.76
C GLY A 96 19.07 2.97 4.25
N ARG A 97 18.71 2.02 3.38
CA ARG A 97 18.68 2.21 1.91
C ARG A 97 17.25 2.01 1.40
N HIS A 98 16.75 2.96 0.61
CA HIS A 98 15.41 2.88 0.06
C HIS A 98 15.30 1.80 -1.03
N GLY A 99 14.30 0.92 -0.90
CA GLY A 99 13.97 -0.09 -1.90
C GLY A 99 14.90 -1.30 -1.97
N ASP A 100 15.78 -1.48 -0.97
CA ASP A 100 16.63 -2.67 -0.85
C ASP A 100 15.89 -3.75 -0.04
N ASP A 101 14.96 -4.45 -0.72
CA ASP A 101 14.08 -5.43 -0.08
C ASP A 101 14.86 -6.56 0.58
N GLU A 102 15.96 -7.03 -0.04
CA GLU A 102 16.78 -8.11 0.51
C GLU A 102 17.45 -7.69 1.82
N ALA A 103 18.10 -6.53 1.86
CA ALA A 103 18.72 -6.03 3.07
C ALA A 103 17.69 -5.68 4.15
N ASN A 104 16.49 -5.21 3.79
CA ASN A 104 15.40 -4.98 4.73
C ASN A 104 14.92 -6.30 5.37
N ASN A 105 14.79 -7.37 4.57
CA ASN A 105 14.45 -8.71 5.06
C ASN A 105 15.52 -9.30 5.95
N ASP A 106 16.82 -9.16 5.57
CA ASP A 106 17.95 -9.63 6.39
C ASP A 106 17.96 -8.94 7.76
N LEU A 107 17.78 -7.62 7.79
CA LEU A 107 17.73 -6.85 9.04
C LEU A 107 16.53 -7.25 9.89
N LEU A 108 15.38 -7.51 9.28
CA LEU A 108 14.19 -7.96 10.00
C LEU A 108 14.44 -9.31 10.68
N LEU A 109 15.02 -10.27 9.96
CA LEU A 109 15.36 -11.57 10.51
C LEU A 109 16.41 -11.47 11.65
N GLU A 110 17.44 -10.63 11.48
CA GLU A 110 18.44 -10.41 12.52
C GLU A 110 17.81 -9.82 13.80
N ASN A 111 16.94 -8.83 13.66
CA ASN A 111 16.25 -8.21 14.80
C ASN A 111 15.27 -9.18 15.50
N LEU A 112 14.81 -10.21 14.81
CA LEU A 112 13.88 -11.21 15.35
C LEU A 112 14.57 -12.53 15.73
N LYS A 113 15.87 -12.67 15.60
CA LYS A 113 16.59 -13.96 15.78
C LYS A 113 16.31 -14.65 17.10
N ASP A 114 16.19 -13.88 18.19
CA ASP A 114 15.95 -14.39 19.55
C ASP A 114 14.46 -14.37 19.95
N VAL A 115 13.57 -13.99 19.03
CA VAL A 115 12.12 -13.95 19.24
C VAL A 115 11.51 -15.29 18.84
N PRO A 116 10.86 -16.03 19.79
CA PRO A 116 10.19 -17.28 19.45
C PRO A 116 8.91 -17.06 18.64
N ALA A 117 8.40 -18.12 18.00
CA ALA A 117 7.07 -18.11 17.41
C ALA A 117 5.98 -18.06 18.53
N PRO A 118 4.79 -17.45 18.24
CA PRO A 118 4.45 -16.76 17.02
C PRO A 118 5.08 -15.36 16.94
N ARG A 119 5.60 -14.98 15.79
CA ARG A 119 6.14 -13.63 15.52
C ARG A 119 5.07 -12.81 14.84
N THR A 120 4.06 -12.38 15.61
CA THR A 120 2.91 -11.68 15.08
C THR A 120 3.27 -10.30 14.53
N GLY A 121 2.58 -9.93 13.46
CA GLY A 121 2.71 -8.64 12.81
C GLY A 121 1.58 -8.41 11.83
N ARG A 122 1.62 -7.27 11.17
CA ARG A 122 0.61 -6.94 10.16
C ARG A 122 1.20 -6.07 9.06
N TYR A 123 0.75 -6.31 7.84
CA TYR A 123 0.84 -5.27 6.83
C TYR A 123 -0.22 -4.21 7.05
N VAL A 124 0.18 -2.96 6.84
CA VAL A 124 -0.68 -1.78 6.95
C VAL A 124 -0.64 -1.02 5.65
N ALA A 125 -1.77 -0.51 5.20
CA ALA A 125 -1.86 0.52 4.18
C ALA A 125 -2.79 1.64 4.65
N ALA A 126 -2.31 2.86 4.68
CA ALA A 126 -3.14 4.04 4.73
C ALA A 126 -3.43 4.49 3.30
N ILE A 127 -4.70 4.57 2.95
CA ILE A 127 -5.17 5.01 1.63
C ILE A 127 -5.79 6.39 1.78
N ALA A 128 -5.26 7.36 1.03
CA ALA A 128 -5.78 8.73 0.99
C ALA A 128 -6.33 9.03 -0.40
N LEU A 129 -7.61 9.40 -0.49
CA LEU A 129 -8.27 9.92 -1.69
C LEU A 129 -8.48 11.42 -1.51
N VAL A 130 -7.91 12.21 -2.42
CA VAL A 130 -8.04 13.67 -2.45
C VAL A 130 -8.71 14.08 -3.76
N ARG A 131 -9.72 14.92 -3.67
CA ARG A 131 -10.51 15.41 -4.81
C ARG A 131 -10.59 16.93 -4.75
N PRO A 132 -10.60 17.64 -5.90
CA PRO A 132 -10.78 19.09 -5.91
C PRO A 132 -12.03 19.52 -5.14
N SER A 133 -11.88 20.51 -4.26
CA SER A 133 -12.97 21.11 -3.48
C SER A 133 -13.77 20.15 -2.56
N LYS A 134 -13.19 18.99 -2.24
CA LYS A 134 -13.76 18.02 -1.29
C LYS A 134 -12.81 17.77 -0.14
N ALA A 135 -13.35 17.40 1.01
CA ALA A 135 -12.55 16.92 2.11
C ALA A 135 -11.81 15.62 1.74
N PRO A 136 -10.57 15.45 2.16
CA PRO A 136 -9.84 14.19 1.96
C PRO A 136 -10.53 13.02 2.67
N ILE A 137 -10.51 11.86 2.04
CA ILE A 137 -10.90 10.60 2.69
C ILE A 137 -9.61 9.82 2.96
N VAL A 138 -9.34 9.50 4.22
CA VAL A 138 -8.19 8.68 4.62
C VAL A 138 -8.69 7.48 5.40
N ARG A 139 -8.28 6.28 4.98
CA ARG A 139 -8.67 5.02 5.63
C ARG A 139 -7.48 4.08 5.73
N ARG A 140 -7.46 3.30 6.80
CA ARG A 140 -6.44 2.29 7.08
C ARG A 140 -7.00 0.90 6.78
N GLY A 141 -6.23 0.08 6.09
CA GLY A 141 -6.45 -1.35 5.94
C GLY A 141 -5.28 -2.13 6.52
N THR A 142 -5.56 -3.27 7.15
CA THR A 142 -4.54 -4.14 7.72
C THR A 142 -4.73 -5.58 7.25
N CYS A 143 -3.64 -6.33 7.23
CA CYS A 143 -3.65 -7.77 7.05
C CYS A 143 -2.74 -8.37 8.11
N ASP A 144 -3.33 -9.05 9.09
CA ASP A 144 -2.59 -9.69 10.17
C ASP A 144 -1.94 -10.99 9.68
N GLY A 145 -0.80 -11.35 10.30
CA GLY A 145 -0.05 -12.54 9.95
C GLY A 145 1.15 -12.77 10.87
N GLU A 146 2.05 -13.61 10.42
CA GLU A 146 3.25 -13.99 11.17
C GLU A 146 4.51 -13.81 10.34
N ILE A 147 5.61 -13.45 10.99
CA ILE A 147 6.93 -13.37 10.35
C ILE A 147 7.65 -14.70 10.51
N LEU A 148 7.98 -15.31 9.39
CA LEU A 148 8.68 -16.59 9.34
C LEU A 148 10.15 -16.46 9.76
N PHE A 149 10.79 -17.60 10.03
CA PHE A 149 12.23 -17.69 10.35
C PHE A 149 13.11 -17.65 9.10
N GLU A 150 12.53 -17.96 7.95
CA GLU A 150 13.21 -18.00 6.65
C GLU A 150 12.26 -17.57 5.53
N ARG A 151 12.84 -17.16 4.41
CA ARG A 151 12.07 -16.73 3.24
C ARG A 151 11.41 -17.91 2.56
N ARG A 152 10.16 -17.75 2.13
CA ARG A 152 9.42 -18.70 1.28
C ARG A 152 8.75 -17.96 0.12
N GLY A 153 8.77 -18.59 -1.06
CA GLY A 153 8.20 -18.01 -2.27
C GLY A 153 9.16 -17.10 -3.03
N GLN A 154 8.79 -16.76 -4.26
CA GLN A 154 9.60 -15.97 -5.19
C GLN A 154 8.81 -14.76 -5.74
N GLY A 155 7.54 -14.64 -5.38
CA GLY A 155 6.64 -13.58 -5.85
C GLY A 155 6.66 -12.35 -4.95
N GLY A 156 5.88 -11.35 -5.34
CA GLY A 156 5.64 -10.17 -4.54
C GLY A 156 6.79 -9.17 -4.49
N PHE A 157 6.91 -8.45 -3.38
CA PHE A 157 7.94 -7.45 -3.10
C PHE A 157 8.00 -7.14 -1.59
N GLY A 158 9.02 -6.41 -1.17
CA GLY A 158 9.19 -6.04 0.24
C GLY A 158 9.38 -7.27 1.14
N TYR A 159 8.58 -7.35 2.19
CA TYR A 159 8.64 -8.44 3.16
C TYR A 159 7.75 -9.65 2.83
N ASP A 160 7.18 -9.70 1.62
CA ASP A 160 6.28 -10.78 1.19
C ASP A 160 6.84 -12.20 1.41
N PRO A 161 8.15 -12.47 1.19
CA PRO A 161 8.72 -13.80 1.44
C PRO A 161 8.76 -14.21 2.91
N LEU A 162 8.68 -13.27 3.84
CA LEU A 162 8.70 -13.53 5.28
C LEU A 162 7.32 -13.46 5.94
N PHE A 163 6.33 -12.85 5.27
CA PHE A 163 5.01 -12.62 5.83
C PHE A 163 4.05 -13.74 5.48
N GLN A 164 3.73 -14.59 6.44
CA GLN A 164 2.71 -15.63 6.33
C GLN A 164 1.33 -15.07 6.66
N CYS A 165 0.41 -15.16 5.72
CA CYS A 165 -0.96 -14.71 5.87
C CYS A 165 -1.90 -15.84 6.39
N GLU A 166 -3.18 -15.54 6.53
CA GLU A 166 -4.23 -16.44 7.06
C GLU A 166 -4.39 -17.76 6.28
N THR A 167 -3.89 -17.84 5.04
CA THR A 167 -3.91 -19.06 4.23
C THR A 167 -2.84 -20.09 4.65
N GLY A 168 -1.88 -19.71 5.48
CA GLY A 168 -0.71 -20.49 5.82
C GLY A 168 0.44 -20.39 4.81
N GLU A 169 0.24 -19.66 3.71
CA GLU A 169 1.24 -19.34 2.70
C GLU A 169 1.79 -17.94 2.93
N THR A 170 2.98 -17.66 2.39
CA THR A 170 3.49 -16.27 2.39
C THR A 170 2.86 -15.45 1.26
N PHE A 171 2.94 -14.12 1.37
CA PHE A 171 2.51 -13.25 0.28
C PHE A 171 3.36 -13.43 -0.99
N ALA A 172 4.54 -14.04 -0.89
CA ALA A 172 5.36 -14.41 -2.04
C ALA A 172 4.99 -15.77 -2.66
N GLU A 173 4.21 -16.61 -1.96
CA GLU A 173 3.73 -17.92 -2.43
C GLU A 173 2.32 -17.83 -3.03
N VAL A 174 1.44 -16.98 -2.47
CA VAL A 174 0.05 -16.86 -2.96
C VAL A 174 0.01 -16.21 -4.35
N SER A 175 -1.04 -16.53 -5.10
CA SER A 175 -1.29 -15.86 -6.38
C SER A 175 -1.59 -14.36 -6.19
N MET A 176 -1.34 -13.57 -7.24
CA MET A 176 -1.69 -12.14 -7.25
C MET A 176 -3.18 -11.92 -6.97
N GLU A 177 -4.06 -12.81 -7.50
CA GLU A 177 -5.49 -12.75 -7.28
C GLU A 177 -5.84 -12.96 -5.80
N THR A 178 -5.26 -13.98 -5.17
CA THR A 178 -5.44 -14.24 -3.72
C THR A 178 -4.92 -13.07 -2.89
N LYS A 179 -3.71 -12.59 -3.19
CA LYS A 179 -3.14 -11.43 -2.49
C LYS A 179 -4.03 -10.20 -2.62
N ASN A 180 -4.52 -9.89 -3.82
CA ASN A 180 -5.43 -8.76 -4.04
C ASN A 180 -6.77 -8.92 -3.31
N ALA A 181 -7.24 -10.14 -3.05
CA ALA A 181 -8.48 -10.36 -2.30
C ALA A 181 -8.34 -10.08 -0.80
N ILE A 182 -7.20 -10.43 -0.19
CA ILE A 182 -7.02 -10.40 1.28
C ILE A 182 -6.10 -9.30 1.79
N SER A 183 -5.40 -8.57 0.89
CA SER A 183 -4.34 -7.64 1.28
C SER A 183 -4.85 -6.42 2.07
N HIS A 184 -3.94 -5.88 2.88
CA HIS A 184 -4.09 -4.60 3.58
C HIS A 184 -4.51 -3.46 2.63
N ARG A 185 -3.92 -3.39 1.42
CA ARG A 185 -4.25 -2.36 0.40
C ARG A 185 -5.68 -2.50 -0.08
N LYS A 186 -6.13 -3.73 -0.39
CA LYS A 186 -7.53 -4.00 -0.76
C LYS A 186 -8.49 -3.52 0.32
N ARG A 187 -8.23 -3.88 1.58
CA ARG A 187 -9.08 -3.48 2.71
C ARG A 187 -9.14 -1.97 2.88
N GLY A 188 -8.01 -1.27 2.75
CA GLY A 188 -7.94 0.19 2.80
C GLY A 188 -8.69 0.86 1.65
N ILE A 189 -8.55 0.36 0.41
CA ILE A 189 -9.27 0.89 -0.76
C ILE A 189 -10.78 0.69 -0.61
N VAL A 190 -11.23 -0.50 -0.18
CA VAL A 190 -12.66 -0.77 0.06
C VAL A 190 -13.22 0.21 1.08
N ALA A 191 -12.52 0.45 2.19
CA ALA A 191 -12.95 1.40 3.22
C ALA A 191 -13.04 2.85 2.68
N VAL A 192 -12.17 3.25 1.75
CA VAL A 192 -12.28 4.55 1.06
C VAL A 192 -13.51 4.59 0.15
N LEU A 193 -13.78 3.53 -0.61
CA LEU A 193 -14.94 3.47 -1.50
C LEU A 193 -16.26 3.46 -0.73
N GLU A 194 -16.32 2.77 0.41
CA GLU A 194 -17.49 2.79 1.30
C GLU A 194 -17.79 4.20 1.84
N GLU A 195 -16.74 4.96 2.20
CA GLU A 195 -16.93 6.33 2.63
C GLU A 195 -17.36 7.25 1.50
N LEU A 196 -16.76 7.07 0.31
CA LEU A 196 -17.13 7.81 -0.88
C LEU A 196 -18.61 7.58 -1.26
N SER A 197 -19.11 6.35 -1.11
CA SER A 197 -20.52 6.04 -1.40
C SER A 197 -21.50 6.73 -0.46
N LYS A 198 -21.13 6.95 0.80
CA LYS A 198 -21.95 7.68 1.79
C LYS A 198 -22.11 9.17 1.46
N GLU A 199 -21.10 9.76 0.79
CA GLU A 199 -21.18 11.15 0.36
C GLU A 199 -22.15 11.37 -0.83
N GLN A 200 -22.49 10.30 -1.54
CA GLN A 200 -23.36 10.33 -2.72
C GLN A 200 -24.82 9.97 -2.40
N ALA A 201 -25.07 9.49 -1.18
CA ALA A 201 -26.40 9.11 -0.71
C ALA A 201 -27.12 10.27 -0.01
#